data_7bc5f723736215e171c76eb944f1ef2b
#
_entry.id   7bc5f723736215e171c76eb944f1ef2b
#
_cell.length_a   1.000
_cell.length_b   1.000
_cell.length_c   1.000
_cell.angle_alpha   90.00
_cell.angle_beta   90.00
_cell.angle_gamma   90.00
#
_symmetry.space_group_name_H-M   'P 1'
#
loop_
_entity.id
_entity.type
_entity.pdbx_description
1 polymer ?
#
loop_
_entity_poly.entity_id
_entity_poly.type
_entity_poly.pdbx_seq_one_letter_code
_entity_poly.pdbx_strand_id
1 'polypeptide(L)'
;VGRQIIDLKSNGLKSKYLFGSKRAGWDYILANKEDLHKAIYSRELPMAEKLLAVASIPGIGIVKAGFVLQLCLGKVGCLDVHNLRRFGLSASAFKIGKVKYDTALGKAKLYIKLCEDLGGCEFLWNSWCDLLAEKYPNKYKNGQHVSRLHRDYVVD
;
A
#
# COMPACT_ATOMS: atom_id res chain seq x y z
N VAL A 1 -2.88 10.05 -1.78
CA VAL A 1 -3.04 9.68 -3.20
C VAL A 1 -4.52 9.42 -3.51
N GLY A 2 -5.20 8.56 -2.76
CA GLY A 2 -6.63 8.27 -2.99
C GLY A 2 -7.52 9.50 -2.88
N ARG A 3 -7.28 10.36 -1.89
CA ARG A 3 -8.05 11.60 -1.69
C ARG A 3 -7.81 12.61 -2.82
N GLN A 4 -6.56 12.76 -3.26
CA GLN A 4 -6.25 13.61 -4.42
C GLN A 4 -6.91 13.11 -5.71
N ILE A 5 -7.02 11.80 -5.89
CA ILE A 5 -7.67 11.18 -7.04
C ILE A 5 -9.18 11.44 -7.02
N ILE A 6 -9.82 11.34 -5.85
CA ILE A 6 -11.23 11.66 -5.67
C ILE A 6 -11.49 13.15 -5.91
N ASP A 7 -10.65 14.02 -5.37
CA ASP A 7 -10.74 15.47 -5.55
C ASP A 7 -10.54 15.86 -7.03
N LEU A 8 -9.61 15.24 -7.72
CA LEU A 8 -9.39 15.41 -9.15
C LEU A 8 -10.62 15.04 -9.98
N LYS A 9 -11.34 13.99 -9.58
CA LYS A 9 -12.56 13.55 -10.26
C LYS A 9 -13.74 14.47 -9.96
N SER A 10 -13.95 14.86 -8.71
CA SER A 10 -15.05 15.74 -8.27
C SER A 10 -14.93 17.15 -8.84
N ASN A 11 -13.70 17.65 -9.02
CA ASN A 11 -13.42 18.98 -9.59
C ASN A 11 -13.28 19.00 -11.12
N GLY A 12 -13.63 17.91 -11.81
CA GLY A 12 -13.49 17.80 -13.26
C GLY A 12 -12.05 17.75 -13.74
N LEU A 13 -11.09 17.61 -12.84
CA LEU A 13 -9.68 17.43 -13.17
C LEU A 13 -9.50 16.02 -13.74
N LYS A 14 -9.04 15.95 -14.99
CA LYS A 14 -8.85 14.70 -15.70
C LYS A 14 -7.44 14.15 -15.51
N SER A 15 -7.26 12.87 -15.81
CA SER A 15 -5.97 12.18 -15.81
C SER A 15 -4.85 12.90 -16.57
N LYS A 16 -5.18 13.86 -17.45
CA LYS A 16 -4.20 14.69 -18.17
C LYS A 16 -3.22 15.46 -17.27
N TYR A 17 -3.58 15.71 -16.01
CA TYR A 17 -2.70 16.35 -15.03
C TYR A 17 -1.80 15.35 -14.28
N LEU A 18 -2.01 14.06 -14.48
CA LEU A 18 -1.17 13.00 -13.96
C LEU A 18 -0.17 12.57 -15.03
N PHE A 19 1.09 12.40 -14.67
CA PHE A 19 2.15 12.05 -15.61
C PHE A 19 2.68 10.63 -15.37
N GLY A 20 3.15 9.99 -16.45
CA GLY A 20 3.83 8.71 -16.41
C GLY A 20 2.99 7.60 -15.76
N SER A 21 3.61 6.86 -14.85
CA SER A 21 2.97 5.72 -14.18
C SER A 21 1.75 6.07 -13.33
N LYS A 22 1.66 7.30 -12.83
CA LYS A 22 0.49 7.74 -12.07
C LYS A 22 -0.76 7.83 -12.95
N ARG A 23 -0.62 8.33 -14.17
CA ARG A 23 -1.70 8.39 -15.15
C ARG A 23 -2.13 6.99 -15.58
N ALA A 24 -1.17 6.15 -15.93
CA ALA A 24 -1.45 4.77 -16.30
C ALA A 24 -2.15 4.00 -15.16
N GLY A 25 -1.71 4.19 -13.91
CA GLY A 25 -2.35 3.60 -12.73
C GLY A 25 -3.77 4.10 -12.53
N TRP A 26 -4.01 5.38 -12.74
CA TRP A 26 -5.36 5.96 -12.65
C TRP A 26 -6.31 5.38 -13.71
N ASP A 27 -5.88 5.36 -14.95
CA ASP A 27 -6.67 4.82 -16.06
C ASP A 27 -6.96 3.32 -15.85
N TYR A 28 -5.98 2.57 -15.34
CA TYR A 28 -6.14 1.16 -14.97
C TYR A 28 -7.20 0.98 -13.87
N ILE A 29 -7.14 1.78 -12.79
CA ILE A 29 -8.10 1.71 -11.68
C ILE A 29 -9.52 2.00 -12.19
N LEU A 30 -9.70 3.01 -13.02
CA LEU A 30 -11.01 3.34 -13.58
C LEU A 30 -11.56 2.21 -14.45
N ALA A 31 -10.72 1.56 -15.25
CA ALA A 31 -11.13 0.47 -16.13
C ALA A 31 -11.41 -0.84 -15.35
N ASN A 32 -10.74 -1.06 -14.20
CA ASN A 32 -10.77 -2.34 -13.47
C ASN A 32 -11.33 -2.21 -12.04
N LYS A 33 -12.02 -1.13 -11.72
CA LYS A 33 -12.44 -0.83 -10.33
C LYS A 33 -13.27 -1.94 -9.68
N GLU A 34 -14.15 -2.58 -10.43
CA GLU A 34 -15.02 -3.64 -9.92
C GLU A 34 -14.24 -4.92 -9.64
N ASP A 35 -13.33 -5.30 -10.54
CA ASP A 35 -12.49 -6.48 -10.36
C ASP A 35 -11.48 -6.28 -9.22
N LEU A 36 -10.92 -5.08 -9.09
CA LEU A 36 -10.06 -4.72 -7.97
C LEU A 36 -10.81 -4.77 -6.64
N HIS A 37 -12.02 -4.24 -6.59
CA HIS A 37 -12.87 -4.30 -5.42
C HIS A 37 -13.18 -5.75 -5.03
N LYS A 38 -13.61 -6.58 -6.00
CA LYS A 38 -13.87 -7.99 -5.78
C LYS A 38 -12.63 -8.73 -5.27
N ALA A 39 -11.47 -8.48 -5.88
CA ALA A 39 -10.21 -9.10 -5.46
C ALA A 39 -9.83 -8.71 -4.02
N ILE A 40 -9.91 -7.43 -3.66
CA ILE A 40 -9.54 -6.95 -2.32
C ILE A 40 -10.47 -7.55 -1.26
N TYR A 41 -11.79 -7.54 -1.48
CA TYR A 41 -12.79 -7.93 -0.49
C TYR A 41 -13.27 -9.38 -0.60
N SER A 42 -12.74 -10.17 -1.54
CA SER A 42 -13.02 -11.61 -1.61
C SER A 42 -12.59 -12.33 -0.33
N ARG A 43 -13.46 -13.18 0.20
CA ARG A 43 -13.11 -14.04 1.34
C ARG A 43 -12.29 -15.27 0.93
N GLU A 44 -12.38 -15.65 -0.34
CA GLU A 44 -11.75 -16.87 -0.86
C GLU A 44 -10.35 -16.62 -1.44
N LEU A 45 -10.10 -15.40 -1.94
CA LEU A 45 -8.82 -15.08 -2.56
C LEU A 45 -7.72 -14.97 -1.50
N PRO A 46 -6.61 -15.74 -1.60
CA PRO A 46 -5.49 -15.65 -0.67
C PRO A 46 -4.86 -14.26 -0.63
N MET A 47 -4.35 -13.87 0.53
CA MET A 47 -3.79 -12.53 0.74
C MET A 47 -2.64 -12.19 -0.23
N ALA A 48 -1.79 -13.16 -0.57
CA ALA A 48 -0.71 -12.96 -1.52
C ALA A 48 -1.23 -12.64 -2.94
N GLU A 49 -2.33 -13.25 -3.34
CA GLU A 49 -2.97 -12.98 -4.64
C GLU A 49 -3.66 -11.61 -4.64
N LYS A 50 -4.29 -11.21 -3.52
CA LYS A 50 -4.80 -9.84 -3.35
C LYS A 50 -3.70 -8.80 -3.47
N LEU A 51 -2.56 -9.08 -2.83
CA LEU A 51 -1.39 -8.20 -2.89
C LEU A 51 -0.90 -8.03 -4.33
N LEU A 52 -0.82 -9.12 -5.09
CA LEU A 52 -0.43 -9.08 -6.50
C LEU A 52 -1.47 -8.38 -7.38
N ALA A 53 -2.76 -8.59 -7.15
CA ALA A 53 -3.82 -7.91 -7.89
C ALA A 53 -3.69 -6.39 -7.76
N VAL A 54 -3.44 -5.89 -6.55
CA VAL A 54 -3.20 -4.45 -6.32
C VAL A 54 -1.85 -4.01 -6.87
N ALA A 55 -0.81 -4.82 -6.73
CA ALA A 55 0.53 -4.52 -7.25
C ALA A 55 0.62 -4.51 -8.78
N SER A 56 -0.37 -5.11 -9.48
CA SER A 56 -0.47 -5.06 -10.95
C SER A 56 -0.91 -3.70 -11.49
N ILE A 57 -1.44 -2.82 -10.63
CA ILE A 57 -1.76 -1.46 -11.02
C ILE A 57 -0.47 -0.73 -11.41
N PRO A 58 -0.39 -0.12 -12.61
CA PRO A 58 0.80 0.61 -13.04
C PRO A 58 1.26 1.65 -12.01
N GLY A 59 2.54 1.61 -11.65
CA GLY A 59 3.13 2.49 -10.64
C GLY A 59 2.89 2.05 -9.19
N ILE A 60 2.18 0.95 -8.99
CA ILE A 60 2.01 0.30 -7.69
C ILE A 60 2.89 -0.95 -7.67
N GLY A 61 3.79 -1.04 -6.72
CA GLY A 61 4.55 -2.26 -6.45
C GLY A 61 4.05 -2.94 -5.17
N ILE A 62 4.69 -4.04 -4.78
CA ILE A 62 4.30 -4.82 -3.57
C ILE A 62 4.19 -3.92 -2.32
N VAL A 63 5.14 -3.04 -2.10
CA VAL A 63 5.16 -2.15 -0.92
C VAL A 63 3.94 -1.23 -0.87
N LYS A 64 3.62 -0.58 -2.00
CA LYS A 64 2.44 0.29 -2.08
C LYS A 64 1.14 -0.52 -2.03
N ALA A 65 1.12 -1.71 -2.63
CA ALA A 65 -0.02 -2.63 -2.54
C ALA A 65 -0.25 -3.08 -1.09
N GLY A 66 0.81 -3.35 -0.35
CA GLY A 66 0.73 -3.64 1.09
C GLY A 66 0.11 -2.49 1.88
N PHE A 67 0.45 -1.25 1.54
CA PHE A 67 -0.18 -0.07 2.14
C PHE A 67 -1.68 0.05 1.79
N VAL A 68 -2.06 -0.23 0.54
CA VAL A 68 -3.47 -0.26 0.14
C VAL A 68 -4.25 -1.32 0.92
N LEU A 69 -3.72 -2.53 1.05
CA LEU A 69 -4.37 -3.61 1.82
C LEU A 69 -4.43 -3.29 3.32
N GLN A 70 -3.43 -2.59 3.85
CA GLN A 70 -3.48 -2.07 5.21
C GLN A 70 -4.65 -1.10 5.40
N LEU A 71 -4.84 -0.16 4.48
CA LEU A 71 -5.93 0.81 4.55
C LEU A 71 -7.31 0.17 4.34
N CYS A 72 -7.41 -0.80 3.42
CA CYS A 72 -8.68 -1.44 3.07
C CYS A 72 -9.10 -2.54 4.04
N LEU A 73 -8.14 -3.31 4.54
CA LEU A 73 -8.41 -4.56 5.26
C LEU A 73 -7.76 -4.62 6.66
N GLY A 74 -6.91 -3.66 7.01
CA GLY A 74 -6.09 -3.77 8.23
C GLY A 74 -5.12 -4.95 8.20
N LYS A 75 -4.65 -5.36 7.02
CA LYS A 75 -3.78 -6.53 6.80
C LYS A 75 -2.55 -6.15 5.98
N VAL A 76 -1.51 -6.96 6.09
CA VAL A 76 -0.22 -6.84 5.41
C VAL A 76 0.65 -5.74 6.01
N GLY A 77 0.57 -4.51 5.52
CA GLY A 77 1.37 -3.39 6.03
C GLY A 77 2.29 -2.78 4.98
N CYS A 78 2.84 -1.63 5.31
CA CYS A 78 3.75 -0.87 4.45
C CYS A 78 5.20 -0.96 4.94
N LEU A 79 6.02 -1.77 4.25
CA LEU A 79 7.46 -1.74 4.40
C LEU A 79 8.07 -0.75 3.40
N ASP A 80 7.85 0.53 3.65
CA ASP A 80 8.46 1.57 2.83
C ASP A 80 10.00 1.61 2.99
N VAL A 81 10.65 2.48 2.23
CA VAL A 81 12.12 2.59 2.25
C VAL A 81 12.67 2.90 3.65
N HIS A 82 11.91 3.61 4.49
CA HIS A 82 12.32 3.95 5.84
C HIS A 82 12.23 2.74 6.77
N ASN A 83 11.12 2.02 6.74
CA ASN A 83 10.96 0.76 7.47
C ASN A 83 11.96 -0.30 7.01
N LEU A 84 12.16 -0.46 5.70
CA LEU A 84 13.16 -1.39 5.17
C LEU A 84 14.57 -1.07 5.71
N ARG A 85 14.99 0.17 5.68
CA ARG A 85 16.30 0.60 6.22
C ARG A 85 16.38 0.35 7.73
N ARG A 86 15.33 0.66 8.48
CA ARG A 86 15.26 0.45 9.93
C ARG A 86 15.46 -1.02 10.30
N PHE A 87 14.92 -1.92 9.49
CA PHE A 87 15.05 -3.37 9.70
C PHE A 87 16.22 -4.01 8.95
N GLY A 88 17.10 -3.22 8.34
CA GLY A 88 18.27 -3.73 7.60
C GLY A 88 17.92 -4.48 6.32
N LEU A 89 16.77 -4.19 5.72
CA LEU A 89 16.25 -4.89 4.54
C LEU A 89 16.51 -4.12 3.25
N SER A 90 16.67 -4.84 2.15
CA SER A 90 16.84 -4.24 0.83
C SER A 90 15.51 -3.95 0.15
N ALA A 91 15.32 -2.71 -0.31
CA ALA A 91 14.16 -2.32 -1.11
C ALA A 91 14.04 -3.09 -2.44
N SER A 92 15.15 -3.64 -2.96
CA SER A 92 15.14 -4.43 -4.21
C SER A 92 14.53 -5.81 -4.05
N ALA A 93 14.49 -6.37 -2.84
CA ALA A 93 13.98 -7.71 -2.57
C ALA A 93 12.54 -7.92 -3.05
N PHE A 94 11.72 -6.86 -3.04
CA PHE A 94 10.29 -6.92 -3.37
C PHE A 94 9.93 -6.32 -4.73
N LYS A 95 10.92 -6.02 -5.56
CA LYS A 95 10.65 -5.60 -6.94
C LYS A 95 10.13 -6.80 -7.74
N ILE A 96 8.96 -6.63 -8.34
CA ILE A 96 8.32 -7.67 -9.18
C ILE A 96 8.49 -7.40 -10.68
N GLY A 97 8.61 -6.16 -11.13
CA GLY A 97 8.92 -5.79 -12.50
C GLY A 97 8.37 -6.75 -13.57
N LYS A 98 9.26 -7.28 -14.40
CA LYS A 98 8.94 -8.25 -15.46
C LYS A 98 9.18 -9.72 -15.03
N VAL A 99 9.04 -10.05 -13.76
CA VAL A 99 9.21 -11.42 -13.30
C VAL A 99 7.98 -12.28 -13.63
N LYS A 100 8.18 -13.60 -13.71
CA LYS A 100 7.08 -14.55 -13.90
C LYS A 100 6.13 -14.52 -12.70
N TYR A 101 4.86 -14.86 -12.94
CA TYR A 101 3.82 -14.86 -11.91
C TYR A 101 4.20 -15.64 -10.64
N ASP A 102 4.73 -16.85 -10.79
CA ASP A 102 5.12 -17.70 -9.64
C ASP A 102 6.22 -17.02 -8.80
N THR A 103 7.17 -16.35 -9.45
CA THR A 103 8.21 -15.58 -8.77
C THR A 103 7.60 -14.38 -8.02
N ALA A 104 6.68 -13.66 -8.66
CA ALA A 104 5.98 -12.55 -8.02
C ALA A 104 5.14 -13.03 -6.82
N LEU A 105 4.47 -14.17 -6.95
CA LEU A 105 3.69 -14.78 -5.87
C LEU A 105 4.59 -15.19 -4.68
N GLY A 106 5.74 -15.76 -4.96
CA GLY A 106 6.74 -16.07 -3.94
C GLY A 106 7.21 -14.83 -3.18
N LYS A 107 7.49 -13.74 -3.91
CA LYS A 107 7.85 -12.44 -3.29
C LYS A 107 6.71 -11.84 -2.48
N ALA A 108 5.48 -11.96 -2.94
CA ALA A 108 4.30 -11.49 -2.22
C ALA A 108 4.11 -12.25 -0.91
N LYS A 109 4.25 -13.58 -0.92
CA LYS A 109 4.19 -14.43 0.28
C LYS A 109 5.30 -14.06 1.27
N LEU A 110 6.53 -13.88 0.77
CA LEU A 110 7.66 -13.46 1.60
C LEU A 110 7.41 -12.08 2.22
N TYR A 111 6.87 -11.14 1.47
CA TYR A 111 6.53 -9.81 1.96
C TYR A 111 5.51 -9.85 3.09
N ILE A 112 4.43 -10.61 2.92
CA ILE A 112 3.39 -10.79 3.94
C ILE A 112 3.97 -11.40 5.20
N LYS A 113 4.72 -12.50 5.05
CA LYS A 113 5.37 -13.15 6.19
C LYS A 113 6.29 -12.19 6.93
N LEU A 114 7.06 -11.40 6.21
CA LEU A 114 7.96 -10.43 6.81
C LEU A 114 7.21 -9.33 7.58
N CYS A 115 6.10 -8.84 7.04
CA CYS A 115 5.23 -7.89 7.75
C CYS A 115 4.72 -8.50 9.06
N GLU A 116 4.28 -9.76 9.04
CA GLU A 116 3.82 -10.49 10.22
C GLU A 116 4.93 -10.70 11.25
N ASP A 117 6.10 -11.17 10.80
CA ASP A 117 7.27 -11.42 11.64
C ASP A 117 7.78 -10.13 12.33
N LEU A 118 7.59 -8.97 11.69
CA LEU A 118 7.94 -7.66 12.23
C LEU A 118 6.88 -7.07 13.18
N GLY A 119 5.77 -7.76 13.42
CA GLY A 119 4.73 -7.33 14.34
C GLY A 119 3.39 -6.96 13.70
N GLY A 120 3.27 -7.13 12.39
CA GLY A 120 2.04 -6.88 11.64
C GLY A 120 1.82 -5.42 11.25
N CYS A 121 0.72 -5.17 10.55
CA CYS A 121 0.46 -3.86 9.94
C CYS A 121 0.29 -2.73 10.97
N GLU A 122 -0.27 -3.01 12.13
CA GLU A 122 -0.46 -2.01 13.18
C GLU A 122 0.89 -1.56 13.77
N PHE A 123 1.76 -2.51 14.07
CA PHE A 123 3.10 -2.20 14.56
C PHE A 123 3.92 -1.41 13.53
N LEU A 124 3.88 -1.81 12.26
CA LEU A 124 4.59 -1.12 11.18
C LEU A 124 4.08 0.30 10.98
N TRP A 125 2.77 0.51 11.11
CA TRP A 125 2.16 1.83 11.04
C TRP A 125 2.57 2.72 12.21
N ASN A 126 2.47 2.21 13.43
CA ASN A 126 2.87 2.95 14.63
C ASN A 126 4.36 3.30 14.60
N SER A 127 5.20 2.36 14.20
CA SER A 127 6.63 2.61 14.00
C SER A 127 6.93 3.73 13.01
N TRP A 128 6.15 3.79 11.93
CA TRP A 128 6.28 4.87 10.94
C TRP A 128 5.80 6.21 11.50
N CYS A 129 4.71 6.22 12.26
CA CYS A 129 4.19 7.40 12.93
C CYS A 129 5.20 7.97 13.94
N ASP A 130 5.81 7.08 14.73
CA ASP A 130 6.83 7.47 15.71
C ASP A 130 8.05 8.08 15.03
N LEU A 131 8.51 7.48 13.95
CA LEU A 131 9.62 8.00 13.13
C LEU A 131 9.31 9.38 12.57
N LEU A 132 8.09 9.62 12.10
CA LEU A 132 7.67 10.92 11.59
C LEU A 132 7.57 11.97 12.70
N ALA A 133 7.04 11.59 13.87
CA ALA A 133 6.94 12.46 15.02
C ALA A 133 8.33 12.87 15.53
N GLU A 134 9.27 11.96 15.56
CA GLU A 134 10.66 12.20 15.91
C GLU A 134 11.36 13.12 14.90
N LYS A 135 11.20 12.83 13.61
CA LYS A 135 11.87 13.57 12.53
C LYS A 135 11.28 14.97 12.28
N TYR A 136 9.99 15.14 12.54
CA TYR A 136 9.26 16.37 12.29
C TYR A 136 8.39 16.79 13.51
N PRO A 137 9.00 17.09 14.66
CA PRO A 137 8.27 17.30 15.93
C PRO A 137 7.26 18.44 15.86
N ASN A 138 7.53 19.46 15.05
CA ASN A 138 6.63 20.62 14.91
C ASN A 138 5.42 20.36 14.01
N LYS A 139 5.50 19.37 13.12
CA LYS A 139 4.44 19.05 12.16
C LYS A 139 3.52 17.94 12.68
N TYR A 140 4.07 17.02 13.47
CA TYR A 140 3.37 15.81 13.94
C TYR A 140 3.39 15.71 15.47
N LYS A 141 3.16 16.86 16.14
CA LYS A 141 3.29 17.05 17.60
C LYS A 141 2.67 15.94 18.46
N ASN A 142 1.75 15.13 17.96
CA ASN A 142 1.11 14.10 18.75
C ASN A 142 0.85 12.79 17.99
N GLY A 143 1.37 12.58 16.78
CA GLY A 143 1.10 11.35 16.00
C GLY A 143 -0.39 11.10 15.72
N GLN A 144 -1.28 11.88 16.33
CA GLN A 144 -2.73 11.67 16.34
C GLN A 144 -3.39 11.72 14.95
N HIS A 145 -2.85 12.52 14.03
CA HIS A 145 -3.41 12.60 12.68
C HIS A 145 -3.18 11.33 11.87
N VAL A 146 -2.09 10.62 12.13
CA VAL A 146 -1.72 9.44 11.39
C VAL A 146 -2.33 8.18 12.01
N SER A 147 -2.43 8.13 13.36
CA SER A 147 -3.07 7.03 14.06
C SER A 147 -4.60 7.00 13.90
N ARG A 148 -5.25 8.14 13.70
CA ARG A 148 -6.69 8.20 13.41
C ARG A 148 -7.06 7.54 12.07
N LEU A 149 -6.24 7.70 11.04
CA LEU A 149 -6.49 7.08 9.74
C LEU A 149 -6.51 5.55 9.82
N HIS A 150 -5.70 4.95 10.69
CA HIS A 150 -5.65 3.50 10.85
C HIS A 150 -6.87 2.95 11.62
N ARG A 151 -7.33 3.65 12.65
CA ARG A 151 -8.48 3.21 13.46
C ARG A 151 -9.80 3.24 12.71
N ASP A 152 -9.96 4.18 11.79
CA ASP A 152 -11.20 4.37 11.04
C ASP A 152 -11.35 3.36 9.88
N TYR A 153 -10.29 2.61 9.54
CA TYR A 153 -10.25 1.67 8.42
C TYR A 153 -10.03 0.21 8.81
N VAL A 154 -9.85 -0.10 10.08
CA VAL A 154 -9.85 -1.48 10.58
C VAL A 154 -11.31 -1.93 10.62
N VAL A 155 -11.72 -2.60 9.57
CA VAL A 155 -12.98 -3.34 9.55
C VAL A 155 -12.70 -4.68 10.23
N ASP A 156 -13.32 -4.89 11.38
CA ASP A 156 -13.31 -6.17 12.12
C ASP A 156 -13.77 -7.35 11.25
#